data_1dc57d2d6853e07af6be945883ad9601
#
_entry.id   1dc57d2d6853e07af6be945883ad9601
#
_cell.length_a   1.000
_cell.length_b   1.000
_cell.length_c   1.000
_cell.angle_alpha   90.00
_cell.angle_beta   90.00
_cell.angle_gamma   90.00
#
_symmetry.space_group_name_H-M   'P 1'
#
loop_
_entity.id
_entity.type
_entity.pdbx_description
1 polymer ?
#
loop_
_entity_poly.entity_id
_entity_poly.type
_entity_poly.pdbx_seq_one_letter_code
_entity_poly.pdbx_strand_id
1 'polypeptide(L)'
;MTEVGAGVVERYLECLAAHDWDGLATTIADDGLTREGPFCDVVEGKQHYVAYLRKVLTNLKGHRLEVKRVSHVNERVSYVELSESFVIDGVPATWPECILFEQGDDGLISQVSVFFKQPGGGTA
;
A
#
# COMPACT_ATOMS: atom_id res chain seq x y z
N MET A 1 -20.45 0.08 -14.06
CA MET A 1 -20.10 0.17 -13.75
C MET A 1 -19.45 0.22 -13.02
N THR A 2 -19.24 0.31 -13.03
CA THR A 2 -18.70 0.39 -12.42
C THR A 2 -18.18 0.67 -11.76
N GLU A 3 -18.04 0.48 -11.36
CA GLU A 3 -17.58 0.88 -10.59
C GLU A 3 -16.48 1.63 -10.51
N VAL A 4 -16.64 2.54 -10.82
CA VAL A 4 -15.75 3.60 -10.91
C VAL A 4 -15.06 3.92 -9.62
N GLY A 5 -15.81 4.09 -8.60
CA GLY A 5 -15.22 4.42 -7.32
C GLY A 5 -14.31 3.34 -6.83
N ALA A 6 -14.61 2.15 -7.24
CA ALA A 6 -13.82 1.02 -6.84
C ALA A 6 -12.56 0.93 -7.66
N GLY A 7 -12.18 1.95 -8.28
CA GLY A 7 -11.19 1.82 -9.27
C GLY A 7 -9.81 1.56 -8.75
N VAL A 8 -9.02 2.63 -8.72
CA VAL A 8 -7.57 2.45 -8.70
C VAL A 8 -7.05 1.98 -7.36
N VAL A 9 -7.61 2.48 -6.26
CA VAL A 9 -7.11 2.09 -4.93
C VAL A 9 -7.41 0.63 -4.64
N GLU A 10 -8.64 0.21 -4.89
CA GLU A 10 -9.03 -1.18 -4.68
C GLU A 10 -8.22 -2.12 -5.56
N ARG A 11 -7.97 -1.72 -6.81
CA ARG A 11 -7.16 -2.53 -7.69
C ARG A 11 -5.70 -2.61 -7.24
N TYR A 12 -5.17 -1.49 -6.73
CA TYR A 12 -3.84 -1.49 -6.14
C TYR A 12 -3.74 -2.53 -5.01
N LEU A 13 -4.75 -2.54 -4.12
CA LEU A 13 -4.74 -3.46 -3.00
C LEU A 13 -4.84 -4.92 -3.45
N GLU A 14 -5.65 -5.20 -4.45
CA GLU A 14 -5.75 -6.55 -5.00
C GLU A 14 -4.44 -7.02 -5.60
N CYS A 15 -3.80 -6.14 -6.36
CA CYS A 15 -2.52 -6.47 -6.98
C CYS A 15 -1.43 -6.66 -5.93
N LEU A 16 -1.45 -5.83 -4.90
CA LEU A 16 -0.48 -5.94 -3.82
C LEU A 16 -0.62 -7.29 -3.10
N ALA A 17 -1.84 -7.67 -2.79
CA ALA A 17 -2.11 -8.93 -2.10
C ALA A 17 -1.71 -10.13 -2.96
N ALA A 18 -1.89 -10.01 -4.27
CA ALA A 18 -1.57 -11.10 -5.20
C ALA A 18 -0.11 -11.07 -5.66
N HIS A 19 0.64 -10.06 -5.25
CA HIS A 19 2.01 -9.82 -5.75
C HIS A 19 2.06 -9.71 -7.26
N ASP A 20 1.01 -9.10 -7.83
CA ASP A 20 0.93 -8.83 -9.27
C ASP A 20 1.56 -7.45 -9.53
N TRP A 21 2.86 -7.46 -9.73
CA TRP A 21 3.62 -6.22 -9.83
C TRP A 21 3.31 -5.45 -11.10
N ASP A 22 3.08 -6.14 -12.20
CA ASP A 22 2.72 -5.49 -13.44
C ASP A 22 1.35 -4.82 -13.34
N GLY A 23 0.39 -5.53 -12.73
CA GLY A 23 -0.93 -4.95 -12.49
C GLY A 23 -0.89 -3.77 -11.56
N LEU A 24 -0.09 -3.89 -10.48
CA LEU A 24 0.06 -2.81 -9.52
C LEU A 24 0.62 -1.56 -10.18
N ALA A 25 1.60 -1.74 -11.08
CA ALA A 25 2.20 -0.62 -11.77
C ALA A 25 1.17 0.17 -12.60
N THR A 26 0.13 -0.50 -13.10
CA THR A 26 -0.90 0.20 -13.89
C THR A 26 -1.76 1.14 -13.06
N THR A 27 -1.71 1.02 -11.73
CA THR A 27 -2.50 1.90 -10.84
C THR A 27 -1.72 3.14 -10.41
N ILE A 28 -0.45 3.22 -10.76
CA ILE A 28 0.46 4.25 -10.27
C ILE A 28 0.79 5.23 -11.39
N ALA A 29 0.83 6.51 -11.05
CA ALA A 29 1.17 7.55 -12.00
C ALA A 29 2.56 7.32 -12.60
N ASP A 30 2.69 7.56 -13.90
CA ASP A 30 3.97 7.40 -14.59
C ASP A 30 5.02 8.36 -14.06
N ASP A 31 4.58 9.56 -13.71
CA ASP A 31 5.46 10.60 -13.19
C ASP A 31 4.96 11.07 -11.84
N GLY A 32 5.91 11.42 -10.97
CA GLY A 32 5.57 12.12 -9.75
C GLY A 32 5.05 11.27 -8.61
N LEU A 33 5.22 9.96 -8.68
CA LEU A 33 4.83 9.14 -7.53
C LEU A 33 5.82 9.33 -6.38
N THR A 34 5.29 9.53 -5.19
CA THR A 34 6.08 9.54 -3.96
C THR A 34 5.44 8.58 -2.97
N ARG A 35 6.25 7.70 -2.41
CA ARG A 35 5.82 6.84 -1.31
C ARG A 35 6.60 7.21 -0.06
N GLU A 36 5.88 7.54 1.00
CA GLU A 36 6.49 7.82 2.29
C GLU A 36 6.15 6.68 3.24
N GLY A 37 7.18 6.03 3.74
CA GLY A 37 7.01 4.89 4.63
C GLY A 37 6.84 5.31 6.08
N PRO A 38 6.57 4.33 6.95
CA PRO A 38 6.28 4.61 8.35
C PRO A 38 7.45 5.17 9.14
N PHE A 39 8.66 5.09 8.59
CA PHE A 39 9.85 5.67 9.24
C PHE A 39 10.28 6.94 8.53
N CYS A 40 9.37 7.55 7.76
CA CYS A 40 9.63 8.73 6.95
C CYS A 40 10.65 8.48 5.85
N ASP A 41 10.83 7.23 5.49
CA ASP A 41 11.68 6.86 4.36
C ASP A 41 10.90 7.11 3.07
N VAL A 42 11.57 7.65 2.07
CA VAL A 42 10.91 8.09 0.84
C VAL A 42 11.43 7.28 -0.35
N VAL A 43 10.48 6.82 -1.18
CA VAL A 43 10.78 6.19 -2.45
C VAL A 43 10.06 7.00 -3.53
N GLU A 44 10.78 7.47 -4.52
CA GLU A 44 10.21 8.30 -5.58
C GLU A 44 10.27 7.59 -6.92
N GLY A 45 9.20 7.73 -7.67
CA GLY A 45 9.11 7.19 -9.01
C GLY A 45 8.50 5.80 -9.05
N LYS A 46 7.67 5.60 -10.07
CA LYS A 46 6.92 4.35 -10.23
C LYS A 46 7.83 3.12 -10.29
N GLN A 47 8.87 3.19 -11.10
CA GLN A 47 9.74 2.03 -11.28
C GLN A 47 10.48 1.67 -9.99
N HIS A 48 10.97 2.70 -9.30
CA HIS A 48 11.66 2.48 -8.03
C HIS A 48 10.72 1.91 -6.98
N TYR A 49 9.49 2.41 -6.94
CA TYR A 49 8.52 1.96 -5.95
C TYR A 49 8.12 0.50 -6.19
N VAL A 50 7.82 0.16 -7.44
CA VAL A 50 7.42 -1.22 -7.76
C VAL A 50 8.57 -2.18 -7.48
N ALA A 51 9.80 -1.79 -7.84
CA ALA A 51 10.96 -2.61 -7.56
C ALA A 51 11.19 -2.78 -6.06
N TYR A 52 10.97 -1.72 -5.29
CA TYR A 52 11.08 -1.76 -3.83
C TYR A 52 10.08 -2.75 -3.23
N LEU A 53 8.81 -2.65 -3.64
CA LEU A 53 7.78 -3.55 -3.14
C LEU A 53 8.09 -4.99 -3.49
N ARG A 54 8.47 -5.22 -4.74
CA ARG A 54 8.80 -6.57 -5.20
C ARG A 54 9.93 -7.16 -4.36
N LYS A 55 10.96 -6.38 -4.12
CA LYS A 55 12.12 -6.84 -3.35
C LYS A 55 11.73 -7.15 -1.91
N VAL A 56 11.03 -6.21 -1.27
CA VAL A 56 10.69 -6.34 0.16
C VAL A 56 9.71 -7.48 0.37
N LEU A 57 8.63 -7.51 -0.41
CA LEU A 57 7.56 -8.47 -0.15
C LEU A 57 7.89 -9.87 -0.64
N THR A 58 8.71 -9.99 -1.67
CA THR A 58 9.14 -11.31 -2.12
C THR A 58 10.03 -11.98 -1.07
N ASN A 59 10.76 -11.19 -0.30
CA ASN A 59 11.64 -11.73 0.73
C ASN A 59 10.95 -11.97 2.07
N LEU A 60 9.70 -11.53 2.22
CA LEU A 60 8.94 -11.76 3.42
C LEU A 60 8.10 -13.01 3.26
N LYS A 61 8.25 -13.95 4.18
CA LYS A 61 7.47 -15.18 4.14
C LYS A 61 6.09 -14.94 4.71
N GLY A 62 5.11 -15.62 4.13
CA GLY A 62 3.76 -15.59 4.64
C GLY A 62 3.08 -14.24 4.54
N HIS A 63 3.50 -13.40 3.61
CA HIS A 63 2.92 -12.07 3.46
C HIS A 63 1.45 -12.17 3.08
N ARG A 64 0.60 -11.48 3.83
CA ARG A 64 -0.84 -11.45 3.64
C ARG A 64 -1.37 -10.09 3.99
N LEU A 65 -2.38 -9.65 3.25
CA LEU A 65 -3.12 -8.44 3.55
C LEU A 65 -4.54 -8.78 3.97
N GLU A 66 -5.03 -8.08 4.96
CA GLU A 66 -6.45 -8.12 5.29
C GLU A 66 -6.96 -6.69 5.35
N VAL A 67 -7.72 -6.30 4.34
CA VAL A 67 -8.28 -4.95 4.26
C VAL A 67 -9.54 -4.90 5.12
N LYS A 68 -9.58 -3.97 6.06
CA LYS A 68 -10.74 -3.77 6.91
C LYS A 68 -11.72 -2.79 6.31
N ARG A 69 -11.19 -1.71 5.75
CA ARG A 69 -12.06 -0.65 5.27
C ARG A 69 -11.30 0.26 4.32
N VAL A 70 -11.98 0.64 3.23
CA VAL A 70 -11.50 1.67 2.33
C VAL A 70 -12.43 2.86 2.48
N SER A 71 -11.87 4.04 2.78
CA SER A 71 -12.65 5.25 2.97
C SER A 71 -12.22 6.27 1.93
N HIS A 72 -13.16 6.66 1.08
CA HIS A 72 -12.91 7.68 0.06
C HIS A 72 -13.32 9.04 0.62
N VAL A 73 -12.34 9.89 0.88
CA VAL A 73 -12.61 11.24 1.41
C VAL A 73 -13.18 12.12 0.31
N ASN A 74 -12.60 12.02 -0.88
CA ASN A 74 -13.07 12.71 -2.07
C ASN A 74 -12.51 11.97 -3.28
N GLU A 75 -12.58 12.59 -4.45
CA GLU A 75 -12.13 11.95 -5.69
C GLU A 75 -10.64 11.64 -5.72
N ARG A 76 -9.87 12.31 -4.89
CA ARG A 76 -8.41 12.22 -4.94
C ARG A 76 -7.79 11.60 -3.71
N VAL A 77 -8.49 11.56 -2.59
CA VAL A 77 -7.91 11.13 -1.32
C VAL A 77 -8.69 9.97 -0.76
N SER A 78 -7.98 8.89 -0.44
CA SER A 78 -8.58 7.71 0.18
C SER A 78 -7.70 7.23 1.31
N TYR A 79 -8.32 6.66 2.33
CA TYR A 79 -7.63 5.99 3.43
C TYR A 79 -8.01 4.53 3.44
N VAL A 80 -7.04 3.68 3.72
CA VAL A 80 -7.28 2.24 3.82
C VAL A 80 -6.80 1.75 5.17
N GLU A 81 -7.69 1.10 5.90
CA GLU A 81 -7.33 0.41 7.14
C GLU A 81 -7.14 -1.06 6.83
N LEU A 82 -6.00 -1.60 7.20
CA LEU A 82 -5.67 -2.98 6.89
C LEU A 82 -4.70 -3.53 7.92
N SER A 83 -4.48 -4.83 7.83
CA SER A 83 -3.41 -5.48 8.59
C SER A 83 -2.53 -6.24 7.62
N GLU A 84 -1.23 -6.15 7.82
CA GLU A 84 -0.28 -6.96 7.09
C GLU A 84 0.32 -7.99 8.01
N SER A 85 0.36 -9.24 7.53
CA SER A 85 0.93 -10.34 8.30
C SER A 85 2.09 -10.93 7.52
N PHE A 86 3.12 -11.33 8.24
CA PHE A 86 4.28 -11.99 7.65
C PHE A 86 5.03 -12.72 8.77
N VAL A 87 6.04 -13.48 8.37
CA VAL A 87 6.84 -14.26 9.32
C VAL A 87 8.24 -13.68 9.35
N ILE A 88 8.68 -13.27 10.54
CA ILE A 88 10.03 -12.74 10.76
C ILE A 88 10.75 -13.71 11.69
N ASP A 89 11.88 -14.25 11.21
CA ASP A 89 12.69 -15.20 11.99
C ASP A 89 11.85 -16.33 12.57
N GLY A 90 10.94 -16.85 11.76
CA GLY A 90 10.08 -17.94 12.15
C GLY A 90 8.92 -17.56 13.05
N VAL A 91 8.76 -16.27 13.36
CA VAL A 91 7.71 -15.79 14.25
C VAL A 91 6.66 -15.02 13.45
N PRO A 92 5.39 -15.44 13.49
CA PRO A 92 4.33 -14.69 12.82
C PRO A 92 4.14 -13.32 13.45
N ALA A 93 3.92 -12.32 12.61
CA ALA A 93 3.66 -10.96 13.06
C ALA A 93 2.51 -10.38 12.24
N THR A 94 1.68 -9.58 12.89
CA THR A 94 0.57 -8.88 12.24
C THR A 94 0.62 -7.42 12.66
N TRP A 95 0.69 -6.54 11.68
CA TRP A 95 0.84 -5.10 11.91
C TRP A 95 -0.37 -4.37 11.36
N PRO A 96 -1.14 -3.71 12.25
CA PRO A 96 -2.24 -2.86 11.78
C PRO A 96 -1.67 -1.62 11.10
N GLU A 97 -2.28 -1.25 9.98
CA GLU A 97 -1.79 -0.14 9.16
C GLU A 97 -2.93 0.75 8.69
N CYS A 98 -2.58 1.97 8.37
CA CYS A 98 -3.43 2.87 7.62
C CYS A 98 -2.59 3.45 6.50
N ILE A 99 -3.09 3.38 5.29
CA ILE A 99 -2.38 3.93 4.13
C ILE A 99 -3.22 5.05 3.54
N LEU A 100 -2.59 6.20 3.35
CA LEU A 100 -3.20 7.33 2.66
C LEU A 100 -2.80 7.27 1.19
N PHE A 101 -3.78 7.31 0.31
CA PHE A 101 -3.55 7.36 -1.14
C PHE A 101 -4.06 8.68 -1.68
N GLU A 102 -3.27 9.30 -2.55
CA GLU A 102 -3.72 10.46 -3.29
C GLU A 102 -3.60 10.18 -4.78
N GLN A 103 -4.58 10.62 -5.53
CA GLN A 103 -4.64 10.43 -6.97
C GLN A 103 -4.46 11.77 -7.66
N GLY A 104 -3.77 11.72 -8.81
CA GLY A 104 -3.60 12.92 -9.62
C GLY A 104 -4.78 13.12 -10.56
N ASP A 105 -4.62 14.07 -11.46
CA ASP A 105 -5.67 14.42 -12.44
C ASP A 105 -5.98 13.26 -13.37
N ASP A 106 -5.02 12.39 -13.60
CA ASP A 106 -5.20 11.23 -14.47
C ASP A 106 -5.89 10.06 -13.76
N GLY A 107 -6.22 10.24 -12.48
CA GLY A 107 -6.87 9.20 -11.70
C GLY A 107 -5.93 8.14 -11.16
N LEU A 108 -4.63 8.26 -11.43
CA LEU A 108 -3.66 7.29 -10.95
C LEU A 108 -3.06 7.74 -9.63
N ILE A 109 -2.53 6.78 -8.87
CA ILE A 109 -2.00 7.06 -7.53
C ILE A 109 -0.67 7.81 -7.67
N SER A 110 -0.58 8.97 -7.03
CA SER A 110 0.61 9.80 -7.05
C SER A 110 1.28 9.91 -5.68
N GLN A 111 0.57 9.54 -4.62
CA GLN A 111 1.11 9.62 -3.27
C GLN A 111 0.63 8.42 -2.47
N VAL A 112 1.57 7.76 -1.80
CA VAL A 112 1.27 6.66 -0.87
C VAL A 112 1.98 6.98 0.44
N SER A 113 1.22 7.14 1.52
CA SER A 113 1.79 7.39 2.84
C SER A 113 1.35 6.28 3.78
N VAL A 114 2.32 5.62 4.40
CA VAL A 114 2.06 4.45 5.23
C VAL A 114 2.24 4.78 6.70
N PHE A 115 1.22 4.49 7.48
CA PHE A 115 1.25 4.61 8.93
C PHE A 115 0.95 3.24 9.52
N PHE A 116 1.70 2.81 10.53
CA PHE A 116 1.38 1.54 11.15
C PHE A 116 1.50 1.63 12.67
N LYS A 117 0.87 0.66 13.33
CA LYS A 117 1.06 0.47 14.76
C LYS A 117 2.06 -0.64 14.96
N GLN A 118 2.99 -0.42 15.87
CA GLN A 118 3.99 -1.44 16.21
C GLN A 118 3.50 -2.24 17.41
N PRO A 119 3.11 -3.49 17.20
CA PRO A 119 2.61 -4.30 18.31
C PRO A 119 3.70 -4.57 19.33
N GLY A 120 3.31 -4.76 20.58
CA GLY A 120 4.22 -5.11 21.65
C GLY A 120 5.10 -3.98 22.12
N GLY A 121 4.71 -2.75 21.80
CA GLY A 121 5.52 -1.57 22.06
C GLY A 121 5.62 -1.15 23.51
N GLY A 122 5.22 -1.96 24.43
CA GLY A 122 5.40 -1.63 25.82
C GLY A 122 4.31 -0.74 26.36
N THR A 123 4.64 0.00 27.38
CA THR A 123 3.64 0.78 28.09
C THR A 123 3.26 2.04 27.35
N ALA A 124 2.02 2.33 27.38
CA ALA A 124 1.51 3.57 26.81
C ALA A 124 1.89 4.73 27.72
#